data_7ba6cbdffaed2c752145beb63ccb5774
#
_entry.id   7ba6cbdffaed2c752145beb63ccb5774
#
_cell.length_a   1.000
_cell.length_b   1.000
_cell.length_c   1.000
_cell.angle_alpha   90.00
_cell.angle_beta   90.00
_cell.angle_gamma   90.00
#
_symmetry.space_group_name_H-M   'P 1'
#
loop_
_entity.id
_entity.type
_entity.pdbx_description
1 polymer ?
#
loop_
_entity_poly.entity_id
_entity_poly.type
_entity_poly.pdbx_seq_one_letter_code
_entity_poly.pdbx_strand_id
1 'polypeptide(L)'
;MPVGRLEGRVAIVTGGSGGLGRAVALDLAREGANLVVQYGRGKDAAQAVVEKVQGLGRKAAAIQSEVTDPGSCRTLAAKALATFGRIDVAACFAGHPFRVEEWNKEFTDLTPAELRRPLDVDLLGSAYVAQAVLPSMAKAGRGSVIFVGSTPAITGDRVGISYQIAKAGILGLTRALALAYGPKGVRVNALALGSITTDPMEAVSAEERRTLAEEPALKRWGSPEEVARVVSFLASDDASYITGQAIVVDGGFALR
;
A
#
# COMPACT_ATOMS: atom_id res chain seq x y z
N MET A 1 6.15 -23.23 -16.88
CA MET A 1 6.29 -21.77 -16.72
C MET A 1 7.44 -21.51 -15.76
N PRO A 2 8.25 -20.46 -15.91
CA PRO A 2 9.24 -20.15 -14.92
C PRO A 2 8.55 -19.98 -13.55
N VAL A 3 9.21 -20.41 -12.48
CA VAL A 3 8.72 -20.27 -11.11
C VAL A 3 8.63 -18.77 -10.80
N GLY A 4 7.49 -18.30 -10.31
CA GLY A 4 7.30 -16.89 -9.97
C GLY A 4 8.22 -16.48 -8.80
N ARG A 5 8.61 -15.21 -8.76
CA ARG A 5 9.54 -14.64 -7.73
C ARG A 5 9.03 -14.80 -6.30
N LEU A 6 7.74 -15.05 -6.10
CA LEU A 6 7.07 -15.15 -4.80
C LEU A 6 6.45 -16.53 -4.54
N GLU A 7 6.92 -17.56 -5.25
CA GLU A 7 6.37 -18.92 -5.13
C GLU A 7 6.32 -19.40 -3.68
N GLY A 8 5.13 -19.81 -3.23
CA GLY A 8 4.87 -20.31 -1.89
C GLY A 8 4.92 -19.28 -0.77
N ARG A 9 5.14 -17.98 -1.05
CA ARG A 9 5.03 -16.90 -0.07
C ARG A 9 3.58 -16.55 0.21
N VAL A 10 3.35 -15.92 1.35
CA VAL A 10 2.04 -15.41 1.78
C VAL A 10 2.09 -13.91 1.92
N ALA A 11 1.23 -13.22 1.18
CA ALA A 11 1.12 -11.77 1.20
C ALA A 11 -0.22 -11.31 1.79
N ILE A 12 -0.17 -10.35 2.70
CA ILE A 12 -1.34 -9.57 3.13
C ILE A 12 -1.35 -8.29 2.32
N VAL A 13 -2.48 -7.99 1.66
CA VAL A 13 -2.70 -6.71 0.98
C VAL A 13 -3.86 -6.01 1.66
N THR A 14 -3.60 -4.90 2.36
CA THR A 14 -4.68 -4.10 2.93
C THR A 14 -5.28 -3.20 1.87
N GLY A 15 -6.60 -2.94 1.96
CA GLY A 15 -7.32 -2.28 0.87
C GLY A 15 -7.32 -3.09 -0.44
N GLY A 16 -7.12 -4.41 -0.34
CA GLY A 16 -6.95 -5.31 -1.47
C GLY A 16 -8.18 -5.49 -2.36
N SER A 17 -9.34 -4.97 -1.96
CA SER A 17 -10.57 -4.97 -2.75
C SER A 17 -10.69 -3.80 -3.74
N GLY A 18 -9.93 -2.71 -3.53
CA GLY A 18 -10.01 -1.48 -4.32
C GLY A 18 -8.85 -1.28 -5.29
N GLY A 19 -8.97 -0.36 -6.20
CA GLY A 19 -8.05 0.10 -7.24
C GLY A 19 -6.62 -0.46 -7.21
N LEU A 20 -5.71 0.25 -6.54
CA LEU A 20 -4.30 -0.14 -6.43
C LEU A 20 -4.10 -1.47 -5.69
N GLY A 21 -4.79 -1.66 -4.54
CA GLY A 21 -4.65 -2.88 -3.75
C GLY A 21 -5.07 -4.13 -4.51
N ARG A 22 -6.12 -4.04 -5.34
CA ARG A 22 -6.57 -5.11 -6.24
C ARG A 22 -5.49 -5.48 -7.26
N ALA A 23 -4.90 -4.47 -7.93
CA ALA A 23 -3.84 -4.71 -8.91
C ALA A 23 -2.61 -5.35 -8.26
N VAL A 24 -2.22 -4.88 -7.08
CA VAL A 24 -1.12 -5.44 -6.27
C VAL A 24 -1.41 -6.90 -5.89
N ALA A 25 -2.61 -7.21 -5.37
CA ALA A 25 -2.98 -8.57 -5.00
C ALA A 25 -2.89 -9.53 -6.19
N LEU A 26 -3.39 -9.12 -7.35
CA LEU A 26 -3.35 -9.94 -8.56
C LEU A 26 -1.92 -10.12 -9.10
N ASP A 27 -1.07 -9.11 -9.02
CA ASP A 27 0.30 -9.22 -9.50
C ASP A 27 1.17 -10.10 -8.59
N LEU A 28 1.05 -9.92 -7.26
CA LEU A 28 1.68 -10.83 -6.29
C LEU A 28 1.25 -12.29 -6.50
N ALA A 29 -0.03 -12.53 -6.84
CA ALA A 29 -0.53 -13.86 -7.14
C ALA A 29 0.07 -14.44 -8.45
N ARG A 30 0.22 -13.62 -9.51
CA ARG A 30 0.90 -14.03 -10.74
C ARG A 30 2.36 -14.41 -10.49
N GLU A 31 3.01 -13.72 -9.55
CA GLU A 31 4.37 -14.01 -9.11
C GLU A 31 4.47 -15.21 -8.15
N GLY A 32 3.36 -15.87 -7.83
CA GLY A 32 3.35 -17.12 -7.07
C GLY A 32 2.91 -17.03 -5.61
N ALA A 33 2.55 -15.85 -5.11
CA ALA A 33 2.12 -15.68 -3.73
C ALA A 33 0.69 -16.18 -3.48
N ASN A 34 0.47 -16.74 -2.28
CA ASN A 34 -0.86 -16.89 -1.70
C ASN A 34 -1.30 -15.58 -1.04
N LEU A 35 -2.59 -15.27 -1.04
CA LEU A 35 -3.07 -13.93 -0.70
C LEU A 35 -4.04 -13.90 0.48
N VAL A 36 -3.84 -12.92 1.35
CA VAL A 36 -4.85 -12.38 2.24
C VAL A 36 -5.28 -11.02 1.70
N VAL A 37 -6.51 -10.97 1.20
CA VAL A 37 -7.14 -9.76 0.68
C VAL A 37 -7.90 -9.12 1.85
N GLN A 38 -7.28 -8.13 2.49
CA GLN A 38 -7.95 -7.39 3.57
C GLN A 38 -8.90 -6.35 2.98
N TYR A 39 -10.06 -6.20 3.59
CA TYR A 39 -11.05 -5.18 3.29
C TYR A 39 -11.69 -4.62 4.57
N GLY A 40 -12.03 -3.34 4.59
CA GLY A 40 -12.87 -2.74 5.63
C GLY A 40 -14.34 -2.87 5.24
N ARG A 41 -14.68 -2.39 4.05
CA ARG A 41 -16.00 -2.46 3.40
C ARG A 41 -15.86 -3.11 2.03
N GLY A 42 -16.97 -3.53 1.44
CA GLY A 42 -16.95 -4.12 0.09
C GLY A 42 -16.52 -5.59 0.08
N LYS A 43 -17.21 -6.44 0.87
CA LYS A 43 -16.99 -7.88 0.94
C LYS A 43 -17.00 -8.55 -0.44
N ASP A 44 -17.98 -8.22 -1.28
CA ASP A 44 -18.14 -8.84 -2.61
C ASP A 44 -16.97 -8.50 -3.54
N ALA A 45 -16.50 -7.24 -3.50
CA ALA A 45 -15.31 -6.84 -4.25
C ALA A 45 -14.04 -7.59 -3.78
N ALA A 46 -13.88 -7.81 -2.47
CA ALA A 46 -12.78 -8.60 -1.93
C ALA A 46 -12.89 -10.06 -2.36
N GLN A 47 -14.10 -10.63 -2.33
CA GLN A 47 -14.35 -12.00 -2.76
C GLN A 47 -14.06 -12.19 -4.27
N ALA A 48 -14.44 -11.24 -5.10
CA ALA A 48 -14.12 -11.26 -6.53
C ALA A 48 -12.58 -11.24 -6.80
N VAL A 49 -11.80 -10.57 -5.95
CA VAL A 49 -10.33 -10.63 -6.03
C VAL A 49 -9.83 -12.02 -5.63
N VAL A 50 -10.37 -12.60 -4.55
CA VAL A 50 -10.02 -13.97 -4.11
C VAL A 50 -10.26 -14.97 -5.23
N GLU A 51 -11.41 -14.92 -5.91
CA GLU A 51 -11.75 -15.82 -7.02
C GLU A 51 -10.75 -15.68 -8.19
N LYS A 52 -10.36 -14.45 -8.53
CA LYS A 52 -9.33 -14.21 -9.56
C LYS A 52 -7.97 -14.79 -9.16
N VAL A 53 -7.56 -14.64 -7.89
CA VAL A 53 -6.31 -15.22 -7.36
C VAL A 53 -6.36 -16.73 -7.41
N GLN A 54 -7.50 -17.33 -7.04
CA GLN A 54 -7.71 -18.78 -7.13
C GLN A 54 -7.67 -19.28 -8.57
N GLY A 55 -8.22 -18.52 -9.51
CA GLY A 55 -8.11 -18.79 -10.95
C GLY A 55 -6.67 -18.76 -11.48
N LEU A 56 -5.75 -18.12 -10.78
CA LEU A 56 -4.29 -18.16 -11.04
C LEU A 56 -3.60 -19.37 -10.37
N GLY A 57 -4.36 -20.27 -9.74
CA GLY A 57 -3.82 -21.45 -9.04
C GLY A 57 -3.22 -21.15 -7.67
N ARG A 58 -3.53 -19.99 -7.05
CA ARG A 58 -3.03 -19.59 -5.73
C ARG A 58 -4.14 -19.69 -4.68
N LYS A 59 -3.74 -19.93 -3.43
CA LYS A 59 -4.69 -19.89 -2.31
C LYS A 59 -4.95 -18.44 -1.93
N ALA A 60 -6.20 -18.11 -1.62
CA ALA A 60 -6.54 -16.77 -1.15
C ALA A 60 -7.70 -16.80 -0.15
N ALA A 61 -7.72 -15.79 0.74
CA ALA A 61 -8.79 -15.56 1.69
C ALA A 61 -9.10 -14.06 1.79
N ALA A 62 -10.38 -13.70 1.75
CA ALA A 62 -10.84 -12.35 2.09
C ALA A 62 -11.04 -12.23 3.61
N ILE A 63 -10.41 -11.26 4.24
CA ILE A 63 -10.51 -11.03 5.69
C ILE A 63 -10.95 -9.59 5.95
N GLN A 64 -12.09 -9.43 6.62
CA GLN A 64 -12.54 -8.13 7.08
C GLN A 64 -11.70 -7.69 8.29
N SER A 65 -11.20 -6.46 8.23
CA SER A 65 -10.45 -5.82 9.32
C SER A 65 -10.53 -4.31 9.19
N GLU A 66 -10.75 -3.63 10.32
CA GLU A 66 -10.64 -2.16 10.38
C GLU A 66 -9.18 -1.80 10.71
N VAL A 67 -8.49 -1.14 9.77
CA VAL A 67 -7.05 -0.84 9.94
C VAL A 67 -6.81 0.22 11.02
N THR A 68 -7.80 1.05 11.34
CA THR A 68 -7.72 2.04 12.42
C THR A 68 -7.89 1.43 13.82
N ASP A 69 -8.24 0.14 13.92
CA ASP A 69 -8.30 -0.61 15.17
C ASP A 69 -7.12 -1.59 15.31
N PRO A 70 -6.20 -1.37 16.27
CA PRO A 70 -5.08 -2.28 16.52
C PRO A 70 -5.51 -3.71 16.86
N GLY A 71 -6.67 -3.89 17.51
CA GLY A 71 -7.23 -5.21 17.84
C GLY A 71 -7.64 -5.97 16.57
N SER A 72 -8.30 -5.27 15.66
CA SER A 72 -8.68 -5.81 14.36
C SER A 72 -7.46 -6.19 13.51
N CYS A 73 -6.39 -5.37 13.53
CA CYS A 73 -5.13 -5.69 12.83
C CYS A 73 -4.45 -6.94 13.41
N ARG A 74 -4.42 -7.10 14.73
CA ARG A 74 -3.90 -8.33 15.36
C ARG A 74 -4.71 -9.57 14.96
N THR A 75 -6.03 -9.44 14.90
CA THR A 75 -6.93 -10.50 14.44
C THR A 75 -6.70 -10.86 12.97
N LEU A 76 -6.46 -9.87 12.11
CA LEU A 76 -6.07 -10.08 10.69
C LEU A 76 -4.81 -10.95 10.59
N ALA A 77 -3.74 -10.56 11.29
CA ALA A 77 -2.48 -11.31 11.28
C ALA A 77 -2.65 -12.73 11.85
N ALA A 78 -3.39 -12.88 12.95
CA ALA A 78 -3.67 -14.20 13.55
C ALA A 78 -4.44 -15.13 12.58
N LYS A 79 -5.48 -14.61 11.89
CA LYS A 79 -6.23 -15.37 10.88
C LYS A 79 -5.35 -15.75 9.68
N ALA A 80 -4.48 -14.83 9.22
CA ALA A 80 -3.54 -15.11 8.14
C ALA A 80 -2.58 -16.26 8.53
N LEU A 81 -2.02 -16.21 9.74
CA LEU A 81 -1.15 -17.26 10.27
C LEU A 81 -1.89 -18.59 10.44
N ALA A 82 -3.11 -18.58 10.95
CA ALA A 82 -3.92 -19.80 11.10
C ALA A 82 -4.26 -20.45 9.75
N THR A 83 -4.50 -19.63 8.71
CA THR A 83 -4.89 -20.12 7.38
C THR A 83 -3.70 -20.60 6.56
N PHE A 84 -2.57 -19.90 6.62
CA PHE A 84 -1.44 -20.09 5.71
C PHE A 84 -0.14 -20.51 6.41
N GLY A 85 -0.08 -20.45 7.75
CA GLY A 85 1.08 -20.83 8.54
C GLY A 85 2.22 -19.79 8.58
N ARG A 86 2.14 -18.73 7.77
CA ARG A 86 3.21 -17.72 7.61
C ARG A 86 2.69 -16.39 7.06
N ILE A 87 3.48 -15.34 7.23
CA ILE A 87 3.30 -14.04 6.58
C ILE A 87 4.68 -13.59 6.09
N ASP A 88 4.86 -13.44 4.79
CA ASP A 88 6.12 -13.02 4.17
C ASP A 88 6.10 -11.58 3.67
N VAL A 89 4.92 -11.09 3.26
CA VAL A 89 4.73 -9.76 2.68
C VAL A 89 3.54 -9.08 3.35
N ALA A 90 3.70 -7.81 3.68
CA ALA A 90 2.60 -6.93 4.05
C ALA A 90 2.63 -5.68 3.16
N ALA A 91 1.67 -5.59 2.24
CA ALA A 91 1.49 -4.45 1.34
C ALA A 91 0.32 -3.59 1.87
N CYS A 92 0.64 -2.41 2.44
CA CYS A 92 -0.31 -1.56 3.13
C CYS A 92 -0.92 -0.53 2.17
N PHE A 93 -2.01 -0.91 1.49
CA PHE A 93 -2.73 -0.12 0.49
C PHE A 93 -4.09 0.41 0.97
N ALA A 94 -4.50 0.10 2.20
CA ALA A 94 -5.65 0.78 2.81
C ALA A 94 -5.31 2.25 3.01
N GLY A 95 -6.19 3.15 2.56
CA GLY A 95 -5.97 4.58 2.63
C GLY A 95 -7.29 5.33 2.83
N HIS A 96 -7.17 6.58 3.28
CA HIS A 96 -8.30 7.48 3.39
C HIS A 96 -8.87 7.79 1.99
N PRO A 97 -10.18 7.71 1.79
CA PRO A 97 -10.79 8.07 0.51
C PRO A 97 -10.50 9.53 0.14
N PHE A 98 -10.12 9.77 -1.12
CA PHE A 98 -9.96 11.11 -1.64
C PHE A 98 -11.27 11.90 -1.58
N ARG A 99 -11.20 13.13 -1.07
CA ARG A 99 -12.33 14.06 -0.98
C ARG A 99 -11.89 15.42 -1.48
N VAL A 100 -12.45 15.85 -2.59
CA VAL A 100 -12.09 17.11 -3.27
C VAL A 100 -12.26 18.32 -2.34
N GLU A 101 -13.32 18.32 -1.52
CA GLU A 101 -13.63 19.42 -0.60
C GLU A 101 -12.57 19.55 0.50
N GLU A 102 -12.03 18.44 0.99
CA GLU A 102 -10.95 18.44 1.98
C GLU A 102 -9.59 18.74 1.34
N TRP A 103 -9.40 18.28 0.11
CA TRP A 103 -8.14 18.44 -0.62
C TRP A 103 -7.81 19.90 -0.94
N ASN A 104 -8.80 20.66 -1.40
CA ASN A 104 -8.64 22.05 -1.83
C ASN A 104 -8.86 23.08 -0.70
N LYS A 105 -9.12 22.63 0.53
CA LYS A 105 -9.42 23.49 1.67
C LYS A 105 -8.17 24.21 2.16
N GLU A 106 -8.31 25.51 2.46
CA GLU A 106 -7.24 26.27 3.12
C GLU A 106 -6.88 25.63 4.47
N PHE A 107 -5.60 25.68 4.84
CA PHE A 107 -5.13 25.05 6.07
C PHE A 107 -5.84 25.56 7.33
N THR A 108 -6.09 26.88 7.39
CA THR A 108 -6.76 27.54 8.51
C THR A 108 -8.21 27.11 8.70
N ASP A 109 -8.83 26.56 7.65
CA ASP A 109 -10.23 26.16 7.64
C ASP A 109 -10.42 24.64 7.86
N LEU A 110 -9.31 23.88 7.90
CA LEU A 110 -9.34 22.46 8.22
C LEU A 110 -9.77 22.23 9.66
N THR A 111 -10.82 21.46 9.85
CA THR A 111 -11.26 21.03 11.18
C THR A 111 -10.29 20.00 11.78
N PRO A 112 -10.25 19.86 13.11
CA PRO A 112 -9.44 18.80 13.75
C PRO A 112 -9.74 17.40 13.25
N ALA A 113 -10.98 17.10 12.85
CA ALA A 113 -11.37 15.82 12.29
C ALA A 113 -10.80 15.59 10.89
N GLU A 114 -10.77 16.62 10.04
CA GLU A 114 -10.20 16.56 8.69
C GLU A 114 -8.67 16.42 8.73
N LEU A 115 -8.02 17.05 9.70
CA LEU A 115 -6.59 16.86 9.95
C LEU A 115 -6.28 15.42 10.41
N ARG A 116 -7.12 14.84 11.26
CA ARG A 116 -6.89 13.55 11.90
C ARG A 116 -7.18 12.36 10.98
N ARG A 117 -8.22 12.42 10.14
CA ARG A 117 -8.66 11.28 9.33
C ARG A 117 -7.56 10.62 8.47
N PRO A 118 -6.77 11.37 7.68
CA PRO A 118 -5.66 10.76 6.93
C PRO A 118 -4.58 10.19 7.85
N LEU A 119 -4.30 10.82 8.99
CA LEU A 119 -3.36 10.29 9.98
C LEU A 119 -3.82 8.94 10.53
N ASP A 120 -5.10 8.84 10.91
CA ASP A 120 -5.64 7.61 11.51
C ASP A 120 -5.63 6.44 10.52
N VAL A 121 -6.00 6.67 9.26
CA VAL A 121 -6.10 5.61 8.25
C VAL A 121 -4.76 5.32 7.59
N ASP A 122 -4.13 6.34 7.00
CA ASP A 122 -2.94 6.13 6.17
C ASP A 122 -1.70 5.83 7.01
N LEU A 123 -1.46 6.61 8.08
CA LEU A 123 -0.27 6.46 8.90
C LEU A 123 -0.47 5.44 10.02
N LEU A 124 -1.41 5.67 10.93
CA LEU A 124 -1.60 4.80 12.08
C LEU A 124 -2.14 3.43 11.66
N GLY A 125 -3.06 3.38 10.70
CA GLY A 125 -3.53 2.11 10.15
C GLY A 125 -2.40 1.26 9.56
N SER A 126 -1.49 1.86 8.80
CA SER A 126 -0.29 1.18 8.29
C SER A 126 0.64 0.73 9.42
N ALA A 127 0.81 1.56 10.46
CA ALA A 127 1.62 1.22 11.62
C ALA A 127 1.02 0.05 12.41
N TYR A 128 -0.29 0.00 12.62
CA TYR A 128 -0.97 -1.09 13.33
C TYR A 128 -0.90 -2.42 12.56
N VAL A 129 -1.02 -2.37 11.24
CA VAL A 129 -0.79 -3.56 10.40
C VAL A 129 0.65 -4.05 10.53
N ALA A 130 1.63 -3.15 10.46
CA ALA A 130 3.04 -3.48 10.67
C ALA A 130 3.28 -4.10 12.06
N GLN A 131 2.74 -3.48 13.13
CA GLN A 131 2.83 -4.04 14.49
C GLN A 131 2.27 -5.47 14.59
N ALA A 132 1.21 -5.77 13.84
CA ALA A 132 0.58 -7.08 13.87
C ALA A 132 1.39 -8.17 13.15
N VAL A 133 2.08 -7.82 12.04
CA VAL A 133 2.80 -8.81 11.21
C VAL A 133 4.27 -8.96 11.58
N LEU A 134 4.93 -7.90 12.03
CA LEU A 134 6.37 -7.86 12.32
C LEU A 134 6.85 -8.92 13.33
N PRO A 135 6.11 -9.28 14.40
CA PRO A 135 6.54 -10.34 15.30
C PRO A 135 6.72 -11.69 14.61
N SER A 136 5.82 -12.07 13.71
CA SER A 136 5.90 -13.34 12.97
C SER A 136 7.02 -13.33 11.93
N MET A 137 7.20 -12.20 11.22
CA MET A 137 8.28 -12.00 10.25
C MET A 137 9.66 -12.05 10.93
N ALA A 138 9.82 -11.34 12.05
CA ALA A 138 11.07 -11.34 12.84
C ALA A 138 11.41 -12.73 13.39
N LYS A 139 10.41 -13.48 13.86
CA LYS A 139 10.58 -14.89 14.30
C LYS A 139 11.02 -15.78 13.14
N ALA A 140 10.52 -15.53 11.94
CA ALA A 140 10.88 -16.28 10.74
C ALA A 140 12.23 -15.86 10.13
N GLY A 141 12.85 -14.77 10.62
CA GLY A 141 14.10 -14.21 10.11
C GLY A 141 13.98 -13.63 8.68
N ARG A 142 12.74 -13.32 8.22
CA ARG A 142 12.48 -12.78 6.88
C ARG A 142 11.13 -12.10 6.79
N GLY A 143 11.02 -11.08 5.95
CA GLY A 143 9.77 -10.40 5.65
C GLY A 143 9.99 -9.18 4.77
N SER A 144 8.94 -8.72 4.10
CA SER A 144 8.92 -7.46 3.37
C SER A 144 7.64 -6.69 3.70
N VAL A 145 7.80 -5.50 4.30
CA VAL A 145 6.70 -4.56 4.54
C VAL A 145 6.81 -3.42 3.54
N ILE A 146 5.71 -3.12 2.86
CA ILE A 146 5.66 -2.10 1.81
C ILE A 146 4.53 -1.14 2.13
N PHE A 147 4.89 0.11 2.38
CA PHE A 147 3.95 1.20 2.65
C PHE A 147 3.68 2.03 1.39
N VAL A 148 2.59 2.79 1.42
CA VAL A 148 2.22 3.74 0.38
C VAL A 148 2.39 5.16 0.89
N GLY A 149 3.43 5.83 0.41
CA GLY A 149 3.65 7.27 0.48
C GLY A 149 3.06 7.99 -0.72
N SER A 150 3.49 9.22 -0.92
CA SER A 150 3.08 10.05 -2.05
C SER A 150 4.21 11.00 -2.43
N THR A 151 4.32 11.36 -3.70
CA THR A 151 5.31 12.35 -4.19
C THR A 151 5.17 13.69 -3.46
N PRO A 152 3.96 14.27 -3.23
CA PRO A 152 3.78 15.48 -2.42
C PRO A 152 4.36 15.42 -1.01
N ALA A 153 4.53 14.23 -0.43
CA ALA A 153 5.22 14.09 0.87
C ALA A 153 6.74 14.33 0.78
N ILE A 154 7.30 14.39 -0.43
CA ILE A 154 8.71 14.66 -0.72
C ILE A 154 8.89 16.07 -1.25
N THR A 155 8.07 16.46 -2.24
CA THR A 155 8.20 17.73 -2.96
C THR A 155 7.44 18.89 -2.31
N GLY A 156 6.45 18.58 -1.47
CA GLY A 156 5.42 19.53 -1.05
C GLY A 156 4.35 19.76 -2.11
N ASP A 157 3.19 20.21 -1.66
CA ASP A 157 2.11 20.70 -2.50
C ASP A 157 1.32 21.75 -1.69
N ARG A 158 0.63 22.65 -2.37
CA ARG A 158 -0.19 23.70 -1.73
C ARG A 158 -1.53 23.19 -1.23
N VAL A 159 -1.98 22.04 -1.72
CA VAL A 159 -3.27 21.40 -1.39
C VAL A 159 -3.06 20.06 -0.70
N GLY A 160 -4.11 19.51 -0.10
CA GLY A 160 -4.05 18.18 0.53
C GLY A 160 -3.12 18.12 1.76
N ILE A 161 -3.03 19.17 2.56
CA ILE A 161 -2.03 19.31 3.64
C ILE A 161 -2.15 18.18 4.67
N SER A 162 -3.36 17.83 5.11
CA SER A 162 -3.57 16.73 6.06
C SER A 162 -3.09 15.36 5.51
N TYR A 163 -3.33 15.13 4.23
CA TYR A 163 -2.83 13.95 3.53
C TYR A 163 -1.31 13.94 3.43
N GLN A 164 -0.68 15.07 3.07
CA GLN A 164 0.77 15.19 2.99
C GLN A 164 1.43 14.90 4.33
N ILE A 165 0.88 15.41 5.45
CA ILE A 165 1.38 15.14 6.80
C ILE A 165 1.36 13.63 7.08
N ALA A 166 0.26 12.94 6.75
CA ALA A 166 0.16 11.49 6.93
C ALA A 166 1.19 10.73 6.07
N LYS A 167 1.32 11.11 4.80
CA LYS A 167 2.25 10.45 3.87
C LYS A 167 3.72 10.76 4.18
N ALA A 168 4.04 11.93 4.71
CA ALA A 168 5.37 12.24 5.24
C ALA A 168 5.69 11.39 6.47
N GLY A 169 4.71 11.18 7.37
CA GLY A 169 4.83 10.26 8.50
C GLY A 169 5.17 8.82 8.08
N ILE A 170 4.63 8.34 6.96
CA ILE A 170 4.97 7.03 6.37
C ILE A 170 6.46 6.92 6.03
N LEU A 171 7.09 7.98 5.52
CA LEU A 171 8.53 7.97 5.21
C LEU A 171 9.38 7.84 6.47
N GLY A 172 8.98 8.54 7.53
CA GLY A 172 9.61 8.41 8.86
C GLY A 172 9.44 7.00 9.45
N LEU A 173 8.21 6.47 9.43
CA LEU A 173 7.88 5.12 9.89
C LEU A 173 8.70 4.06 9.14
N THR A 174 8.83 4.19 7.82
CA THR A 174 9.60 3.28 6.98
C THR A 174 11.05 3.17 7.43
N ARG A 175 11.72 4.30 7.63
CA ARG A 175 13.13 4.34 8.07
C ARG A 175 13.31 3.77 9.48
N ALA A 176 12.43 4.16 10.41
CA ALA A 176 12.49 3.67 11.79
C ALA A 176 12.33 2.15 11.87
N LEU A 177 11.34 1.58 11.16
CA LEU A 177 11.11 0.14 11.16
C LEU A 177 12.20 -0.62 10.39
N ALA A 178 12.75 -0.06 9.31
CA ALA A 178 13.88 -0.67 8.60
C ALA A 178 15.10 -0.84 9.50
N LEU A 179 15.44 0.19 10.31
CA LEU A 179 16.54 0.12 11.28
C LEU A 179 16.24 -0.89 12.41
N ALA A 180 15.02 -0.89 12.93
CA ALA A 180 14.65 -1.74 14.07
C ALA A 180 14.51 -3.24 13.70
N TYR A 181 14.09 -3.54 12.49
CA TYR A 181 13.77 -4.91 12.05
C TYR A 181 14.73 -5.47 10.98
N GLY A 182 15.57 -4.65 10.36
CA GLY A 182 16.62 -5.11 9.45
C GLY A 182 17.53 -6.18 10.06
N PRO A 183 18.04 -6.01 11.31
CA PRO A 183 18.81 -7.06 12.00
C PRO A 183 18.05 -8.37 12.22
N LYS A 184 16.73 -8.35 12.09
CA LYS A 184 15.84 -9.52 12.20
C LYS A 184 15.42 -10.07 10.83
N GLY A 185 16.09 -9.67 9.75
CA GLY A 185 15.83 -10.13 8.39
C GLY A 185 14.57 -9.56 7.74
N VAL A 186 13.98 -8.48 8.28
CA VAL A 186 12.77 -7.86 7.71
C VAL A 186 13.15 -6.56 6.98
N ARG A 187 12.76 -6.46 5.73
CA ARG A 187 12.90 -5.23 4.93
C ARG A 187 11.63 -4.40 5.03
N VAL A 188 11.79 -3.09 5.10
CA VAL A 188 10.65 -2.15 5.15
C VAL A 188 10.94 -1.02 4.18
N ASN A 189 10.05 -0.83 3.18
CA ASN A 189 10.17 0.21 2.17
C ASN A 189 8.82 0.92 1.97
N ALA A 190 8.85 2.09 1.37
CA ALA A 190 7.67 2.81 0.93
C ALA A 190 7.72 3.07 -0.58
N LEU A 191 6.56 3.20 -1.20
CA LEU A 191 6.41 3.79 -2.53
C LEU A 191 5.96 5.23 -2.38
N ALA A 192 6.65 6.17 -2.99
CA ALA A 192 6.16 7.54 -3.14
C ALA A 192 5.50 7.65 -4.52
N LEU A 193 4.17 7.57 -4.54
CA LEU A 193 3.40 7.53 -5.77
C LEU A 193 3.07 8.94 -6.28
N GLY A 194 3.21 9.13 -7.58
CA GLY A 194 2.61 10.24 -8.31
C GLY A 194 1.14 9.96 -8.66
N SER A 195 0.64 10.64 -9.70
CA SER A 195 -0.72 10.45 -10.20
C SER A 195 -0.88 9.09 -10.87
N ILE A 196 -1.71 8.23 -10.27
CA ILE A 196 -2.03 6.89 -10.76
C ILE A 196 -3.52 6.81 -11.10
N THR A 197 -3.85 6.24 -12.25
CA THR A 197 -5.24 6.02 -12.66
C THR A 197 -5.91 5.00 -11.74
N THR A 198 -6.94 5.43 -10.99
CA THR A 198 -7.73 4.54 -10.12
C THR A 198 -9.22 4.74 -10.35
N ASP A 199 -10.05 3.76 -9.96
CA ASP A 199 -11.52 3.79 -10.18
C ASP A 199 -12.25 5.06 -9.66
N PRO A 200 -11.81 5.75 -8.56
CA PRO A 200 -12.48 6.97 -8.07
C PRO A 200 -12.18 8.26 -8.85
N MET A 201 -11.65 8.19 -10.06
CA MET A 201 -11.25 9.38 -10.84
C MET A 201 -12.39 10.24 -11.40
N GLU A 202 -13.65 9.86 -11.16
CA GLU A 202 -14.82 10.67 -11.53
C GLU A 202 -14.84 12.05 -10.84
N ALA A 203 -14.15 12.18 -9.70
CA ALA A 203 -14.03 13.44 -8.97
C ALA A 203 -13.09 14.48 -9.63
N VAL A 204 -12.27 14.07 -10.61
CA VAL A 204 -11.33 14.94 -11.33
C VAL A 204 -11.83 15.17 -12.74
N SER A 205 -12.02 16.43 -13.15
CA SER A 205 -12.51 16.76 -14.49
C SER A 205 -11.57 16.26 -15.60
N ALA A 206 -12.10 16.06 -16.82
CA ALA A 206 -11.30 15.61 -17.95
C ALA A 206 -10.20 16.62 -18.35
N GLU A 207 -10.44 17.93 -18.13
CA GLU A 207 -9.47 18.99 -18.37
C GLU A 207 -8.35 18.95 -17.34
N GLU A 208 -8.69 18.87 -16.07
CA GLU A 208 -7.74 18.76 -14.97
C GLU A 208 -6.88 17.48 -15.09
N ARG A 209 -7.48 16.36 -15.48
CA ARG A 209 -6.73 15.13 -15.78
C ARG A 209 -5.71 15.31 -16.89
N ARG A 210 -6.05 16.04 -17.96
CA ARG A 210 -5.11 16.37 -19.05
C ARG A 210 -3.97 17.23 -18.54
N THR A 211 -4.29 18.28 -17.78
CA THR A 211 -3.28 19.19 -17.21
C THR A 211 -2.32 18.42 -16.30
N LEU A 212 -2.84 17.62 -15.38
CA LEU A 212 -2.02 16.81 -14.47
C LEU A 212 -1.20 15.72 -15.21
N ALA A 213 -1.67 15.24 -16.38
CA ALA A 213 -0.92 14.28 -17.20
C ALA A 213 0.31 14.91 -17.89
N GLU A 214 0.31 16.24 -18.09
CA GLU A 214 1.45 16.97 -18.67
C GLU A 214 2.57 17.24 -17.65
N GLU A 215 2.32 17.06 -16.37
CA GLU A 215 3.30 17.38 -15.33
C GLU A 215 4.46 16.38 -15.26
N PRO A 216 4.25 15.04 -15.24
CA PRO A 216 5.34 14.07 -15.24
C PRO A 216 6.19 14.14 -16.52
N ALA A 217 7.46 13.78 -16.42
CA ALA A 217 8.34 13.69 -17.61
C ALA A 217 7.80 12.72 -18.68
N LEU A 218 7.11 11.64 -18.24
CA LEU A 218 6.48 10.66 -19.14
C LEU A 218 5.15 11.14 -19.77
N LYS A 219 4.66 12.35 -19.42
CA LYS A 219 3.46 12.97 -20.01
C LYS A 219 2.21 12.10 -19.95
N ARG A 220 2.06 11.36 -18.87
CA ARG A 220 0.88 10.53 -18.60
C ARG A 220 0.80 10.16 -17.13
N TRP A 221 -0.37 9.74 -16.71
CA TRP A 221 -0.56 9.07 -15.44
C TRP A 221 0.01 7.65 -15.47
N GLY A 222 0.44 7.15 -14.30
CA GLY A 222 0.79 5.75 -14.13
C GLY A 222 -0.45 4.86 -14.06
N SER A 223 -0.27 3.57 -14.33
CA SER A 223 -1.32 2.56 -14.13
C SER A 223 -1.15 1.81 -12.80
N PRO A 224 -2.22 1.23 -12.25
CA PRO A 224 -2.13 0.34 -11.08
C PRO A 224 -1.16 -0.83 -11.28
N GLU A 225 -1.07 -1.36 -12.49
CA GLU A 225 -0.18 -2.47 -12.83
C GLU A 225 1.30 -2.07 -12.79
N GLU A 226 1.64 -0.82 -13.13
CA GLU A 226 3.01 -0.31 -13.01
C GLU A 226 3.42 -0.24 -11.54
N VAL A 227 2.55 0.22 -10.66
CA VAL A 227 2.77 0.20 -9.20
C VAL A 227 2.89 -1.25 -8.69
N ALA A 228 2.00 -2.14 -9.10
CA ALA A 228 1.97 -3.53 -8.67
C ALA A 228 3.28 -4.26 -8.98
N ARG A 229 3.87 -4.03 -10.15
CA ARG A 229 5.18 -4.62 -10.50
C ARG A 229 6.32 -4.17 -9.60
N VAL A 230 6.31 -2.91 -9.15
CA VAL A 230 7.30 -2.40 -8.19
C VAL A 230 7.09 -3.05 -6.82
N VAL A 231 5.84 -3.25 -6.40
CA VAL A 231 5.52 -3.97 -5.15
C VAL A 231 6.01 -5.41 -5.22
N SER A 232 5.76 -6.12 -6.32
CA SER A 232 6.21 -7.51 -6.51
C SER A 232 7.73 -7.62 -6.50
N PHE A 233 8.45 -6.67 -7.09
CA PHE A 233 9.91 -6.57 -7.00
C PHE A 233 10.36 -6.36 -5.55
N LEU A 234 9.82 -5.38 -4.83
CA LEU A 234 10.18 -5.12 -3.44
C LEU A 234 9.80 -6.26 -2.48
N ALA A 235 8.78 -7.04 -2.81
CA ALA A 235 8.37 -8.22 -2.06
C ALA A 235 9.33 -9.41 -2.26
N SER A 236 10.04 -9.46 -3.39
CA SER A 236 10.90 -10.57 -3.79
C SER A 236 12.33 -10.48 -3.21
N ASP A 237 13.13 -11.54 -3.42
CA ASP A 237 14.54 -11.57 -3.05
C ASP A 237 15.42 -10.72 -3.98
N ASP A 238 14.91 -10.33 -5.16
CA ASP A 238 15.59 -9.39 -6.06
C ASP A 238 15.86 -8.04 -5.39
N ALA A 239 15.03 -7.67 -4.38
CA ALA A 239 15.19 -6.48 -3.57
C ALA A 239 15.87 -6.75 -2.20
N SER A 240 16.62 -7.85 -2.06
CA SER A 240 17.19 -8.30 -0.77
C SER A 240 18.09 -7.27 -0.08
N TYR A 241 18.69 -6.35 -0.82
CA TYR A 241 19.54 -5.28 -0.26
C TYR A 241 18.89 -3.90 -0.25
N ILE A 242 17.54 -3.85 -0.43
CA ILE A 242 16.76 -2.61 -0.43
C ILE A 242 15.88 -2.57 0.82
N THR A 243 16.18 -1.67 1.76
CA THR A 243 15.38 -1.39 2.96
C THR A 243 15.51 0.07 3.38
N GLY A 244 14.49 0.62 4.05
CA GLY A 244 14.43 1.99 4.52
C GLY A 244 14.20 3.04 3.41
N GLN A 245 13.92 2.60 2.17
CA GLN A 245 13.83 3.47 1.01
C GLN A 245 12.38 3.92 0.73
N ALA A 246 12.25 5.15 0.22
CA ALA A 246 11.06 5.63 -0.45
C ALA A 246 11.32 5.59 -1.97
N ILE A 247 10.77 4.59 -2.64
CA ILE A 247 10.91 4.43 -4.09
C ILE A 247 9.88 5.31 -4.78
N VAL A 248 10.35 6.29 -5.54
CA VAL A 248 9.49 7.21 -6.30
C VAL A 248 8.97 6.50 -7.56
N VAL A 249 7.64 6.51 -7.73
CA VAL A 249 6.94 5.92 -8.88
C VAL A 249 5.93 6.95 -9.38
N ASP A 250 6.40 7.91 -10.17
CA ASP A 250 5.67 9.13 -10.50
C ASP A 250 5.86 9.63 -11.95
N GLY A 251 6.48 8.84 -12.80
CA GLY A 251 6.74 9.23 -14.19
C GLY A 251 7.71 10.40 -14.35
N GLY A 252 8.51 10.70 -13.30
CA GLY A 252 9.49 11.80 -13.30
C GLY A 252 8.90 13.16 -12.87
N PHE A 253 7.80 13.16 -12.13
CA PHE A 253 7.20 14.39 -11.58
C PHE A 253 8.14 15.05 -10.56
N ALA A 254 8.72 14.29 -9.63
CA ALA A 254 9.59 14.81 -8.56
C ALA A 254 10.98 15.30 -9.04
N LEU A 255 11.27 15.23 -10.33
CA LEU A 255 12.53 15.74 -10.91
C LEU A 255 12.53 17.25 -11.14
N ARG A 256 11.44 17.94 -10.82
CA ARG A 256 11.26 19.40 -11.02
C ARG A 256 11.65 20.19 -9.79
#